data_1514f393a1e7ca8b539acae186ac38f0
#
_entry.id   1514f393a1e7ca8b539acae186ac38f0
#
_cell.length_a   1.000
_cell.length_b   1.000
_cell.length_c   1.000
_cell.angle_alpha   90.00
_cell.angle_beta   90.00
_cell.angle_gamma   90.00
#
_symmetry.space_group_name_H-M   'P 1'
#
loop_
_entity.id
_entity.type
_entity.pdbx_description
1 polymer ?
#
loop_
_entity_poly.entity_id
_entity_poly.type
_entity_poly.pdbx_seq_one_letter_code
_entity_poly.pdbx_strand_id
1 'polypeptide(L)'
;MKKIKKFLYWTSSFIVSSSVISIAISCGNEEDQKYEIESSTTFPLRFASHGDSELRLKSRENHSFEDTKAITNENNEIKRVINEVNKIINKDVLSKNKLVYKTNNKLIPYIDESKSTYKKTFTVKIYGRDVTFKLNSISSALDLGDYGKEGGNESLYASNLNSVDTSVTFIYDAYVNDKKVSNLAGLSGKVKNQSQITNPIGDFDIDFGPEHFVSTNLNFQEPELEQKSFKASIKSASDGDTFEVIANETKSIGGKISVQKGQSYRIRLMGIDTPEKGITKPQGYVKAAPFEYAFALRSSEFAEKVKEQYGSDILVAFVDGKDAFGRVTAEIMFGPEYKYSYNSEILRAGLTLPLANDTWETEFILKNKSSFIYRLYPEMYKAAKYAQENQKGFYKYFDTPDELTTFIWLFKQNNSYDPFYDNVQGKSKISKYVKN
;
A
#
# COMPACT_ATOMS: atom_id res chain seq x y z
N MET A 1 20.64 -10.28 7.24
CA MET A 1 20.47 -8.92 6.68
C MET A 1 20.48 -9.00 5.16
N LYS A 2 19.31 -9.02 4.50
CA LYS A 2 19.18 -8.98 3.04
C LYS A 2 18.67 -7.60 2.64
N LYS A 3 19.46 -6.87 1.87
CA LYS A 3 19.09 -5.56 1.31
C LYS A 3 17.99 -5.76 0.27
N ILE A 4 16.80 -5.23 0.54
CA ILE A 4 15.73 -5.12 -0.44
C ILE A 4 16.00 -3.87 -1.27
N LYS A 5 16.25 -4.04 -2.57
CA LYS A 5 16.37 -2.95 -3.52
C LYS A 5 14.97 -2.40 -3.84
N LYS A 6 14.76 -1.11 -3.61
CA LYS A 6 13.57 -0.40 -4.07
C LYS A 6 13.58 -0.36 -5.61
N PHE A 7 12.52 -0.88 -6.23
CA PHE A 7 12.25 -0.67 -7.65
C PHE A 7 11.10 0.34 -7.78
N LEU A 8 11.43 1.54 -8.26
CA LEU A 8 10.44 2.48 -8.76
C LEU A 8 10.15 2.12 -10.22
N TYR A 9 8.89 1.89 -10.56
CA TYR A 9 8.47 1.72 -11.95
C TYR A 9 7.88 3.02 -12.51
N TRP A 10 8.50 3.49 -13.57
CA TRP A 10 7.91 4.50 -14.45
C TRP A 10 7.16 3.78 -15.59
N THR A 11 5.87 4.01 -15.71
CA THR A 11 5.09 3.58 -16.88
C THR A 11 4.74 4.80 -17.70
N SER A 12 5.38 4.96 -18.86
CA SER A 12 4.94 5.90 -19.89
C SER A 12 3.99 5.19 -20.85
N SER A 13 2.77 5.66 -20.93
CA SER A 13 1.80 5.22 -21.93
C SER A 13 2.08 5.91 -23.27
N PHE A 14 2.38 5.14 -24.31
CA PHE A 14 2.43 5.62 -25.68
C PHE A 14 1.39 4.90 -26.53
N ILE A 15 0.58 5.70 -27.23
CA ILE A 15 -0.35 5.24 -28.28
C ILE A 15 0.47 5.04 -29.55
N VAL A 16 0.47 3.83 -30.10
CA VAL A 16 1.11 3.53 -31.39
C VAL A 16 0.04 3.01 -32.38
N SER A 17 0.00 3.64 -33.51
CA SER A 17 -0.84 3.28 -34.66
C SER A 17 -0.54 1.86 -35.17
N SER A 18 -1.60 1.10 -35.45
CA SER A 18 -1.57 -0.28 -35.91
C SER A 18 -1.04 -0.39 -37.35
N SER A 19 0.14 -0.96 -37.52
CA SER A 19 0.52 -1.60 -38.78
C SER A 19 0.30 -3.11 -38.66
N VAL A 20 -0.46 -3.66 -39.61
CA VAL A 20 -0.75 -5.08 -39.68
C VAL A 20 0.53 -5.85 -40.01
N ILE A 21 0.94 -6.73 -39.12
CA ILE A 21 2.06 -7.65 -39.34
C ILE A 21 1.49 -9.06 -39.45
N SER A 22 1.76 -9.71 -40.57
CA SER A 22 1.40 -11.10 -40.81
C SER A 22 2.34 -12.01 -40.03
N ILE A 23 1.82 -12.74 -39.06
CA ILE A 23 2.51 -13.86 -38.41
C ILE A 23 2.12 -15.10 -39.16
N ALA A 24 3.05 -15.74 -39.87
CA ALA A 24 2.82 -17.03 -40.48
C ALA A 24 2.80 -18.10 -39.39
N ILE A 25 1.63 -18.62 -39.06
CA ILE A 25 1.45 -19.75 -38.14
C ILE A 25 1.42 -21.02 -38.97
N SER A 26 2.44 -21.85 -38.88
CA SER A 26 2.43 -23.19 -39.39
C SER A 26 1.72 -24.13 -38.42
N CYS A 27 0.57 -24.69 -38.79
CA CYS A 27 -0.12 -25.73 -38.02
C CYS A 27 0.58 -27.06 -38.17
N GLY A 28 1.40 -27.46 -37.22
CA GLY A 28 1.98 -28.78 -37.04
C GLY A 28 1.99 -29.13 -35.56
N ASN A 29 1.95 -30.42 -35.22
CA ASN A 29 1.80 -31.05 -33.91
C ASN A 29 2.40 -30.24 -32.74
N GLU A 30 1.75 -30.26 -31.58
CA GLU A 30 1.91 -29.36 -30.40
C GLU A 30 3.34 -29.17 -29.85
N GLU A 31 4.37 -29.83 -30.38
CA GLU A 31 5.74 -29.80 -29.80
C GLU A 31 6.70 -28.78 -30.45
N ASP A 32 6.41 -28.22 -31.64
CA ASP A 32 7.36 -27.35 -32.35
C ASP A 32 6.74 -26.10 -33.00
N GLN A 33 6.04 -25.29 -32.25
CA GLN A 33 5.67 -23.97 -32.76
C GLN A 33 6.94 -23.12 -32.94
N LYS A 34 7.39 -22.96 -34.19
CA LYS A 34 8.52 -22.09 -34.57
C LYS A 34 7.99 -20.67 -34.73
N TYR A 35 8.30 -19.82 -33.81
CA TYR A 35 8.07 -18.40 -33.95
C TYR A 35 9.18 -17.78 -34.79
N GLU A 36 8.80 -16.89 -35.72
CA GLU A 36 9.76 -16.15 -36.53
C GLU A 36 9.40 -14.66 -36.55
N ILE A 37 10.39 -13.82 -36.29
CA ILE A 37 10.28 -12.37 -36.41
C ILE A 37 11.21 -11.95 -37.54
N GLU A 38 10.62 -11.47 -38.61
CA GLU A 38 11.36 -11.00 -39.77
C GLU A 38 11.87 -9.57 -39.57
N SER A 39 12.96 -9.25 -40.23
CA SER A 39 13.51 -7.89 -40.25
C SER A 39 12.55 -6.96 -40.99
N SER A 40 12.35 -5.75 -40.48
CA SER A 40 11.73 -4.68 -41.23
C SER A 40 12.56 -4.41 -42.49
N THR A 41 11.89 -4.37 -43.65
CA THR A 41 12.56 -4.01 -44.93
C THR A 41 13.03 -2.57 -44.94
N THR A 42 12.45 -1.70 -44.10
CA THR A 42 12.77 -0.27 -44.04
C THR A 42 13.95 0.04 -43.15
N PHE A 43 14.24 -0.80 -42.15
CA PHE A 43 15.39 -0.59 -41.27
C PHE A 43 15.91 -1.97 -40.75
N PRO A 44 16.80 -2.63 -41.54
CA PRO A 44 17.29 -3.96 -41.19
C PRO A 44 18.32 -3.89 -40.06
N LEU A 45 18.18 -4.79 -39.07
CA LEU A 45 19.17 -4.98 -38.00
C LEU A 45 19.98 -6.26 -38.21
N ARG A 46 21.08 -6.37 -37.49
CA ARG A 46 21.91 -7.59 -37.35
C ARG A 46 22.39 -7.76 -35.93
N PHE A 47 22.67 -8.98 -35.56
CA PHE A 47 23.37 -9.27 -34.30
C PHE A 47 24.89 -8.95 -34.50
N ALA A 48 25.44 -8.08 -33.67
CA ALA A 48 26.84 -7.70 -33.68
C ALA A 48 27.44 -7.91 -32.28
N SER A 49 28.73 -8.25 -32.22
CA SER A 49 29.47 -8.39 -30.97
C SER A 49 29.53 -7.06 -30.21
N HIS A 50 29.38 -7.16 -28.91
CA HIS A 50 29.51 -6.05 -27.97
C HIS A 50 30.32 -6.54 -26.76
N GLY A 51 31.64 -6.44 -26.86
CA GLY A 51 32.53 -7.16 -25.94
C GLY A 51 32.63 -8.65 -26.23
N ASP A 52 33.33 -9.38 -25.36
CA ASP A 52 33.64 -10.79 -25.58
C ASP A 52 32.45 -11.74 -25.31
N SER A 53 31.55 -11.33 -24.41
CA SER A 53 30.43 -12.18 -23.90
C SER A 53 29.04 -11.72 -24.33
N GLU A 54 28.92 -10.59 -25.02
CA GLU A 54 27.63 -9.99 -25.36
C GLU A 54 27.41 -9.77 -26.85
N LEU A 55 26.16 -9.76 -27.26
CA LEU A 55 25.71 -9.32 -28.58
C LEU A 55 24.73 -8.14 -28.43
N ARG A 56 24.63 -7.37 -29.50
CA ARG A 56 23.60 -6.32 -29.64
C ARG A 56 22.95 -6.41 -31.01
N LEU A 57 21.67 -6.06 -31.07
CA LEU A 57 21.02 -5.73 -32.33
C LEU A 57 21.44 -4.33 -32.77
N LYS A 58 22.02 -4.22 -33.96
CA LYS A 58 22.47 -2.97 -34.56
C LYS A 58 22.02 -2.88 -36.00
N SER A 59 21.91 -1.66 -36.50
CA SER A 59 21.76 -1.40 -37.91
C SER A 59 22.90 -2.07 -38.72
N ARG A 60 22.56 -2.53 -39.95
CA ARG A 60 23.54 -3.03 -40.90
C ARG A 60 24.45 -1.93 -41.48
N GLU A 61 23.97 -0.69 -41.41
CA GLU A 61 24.71 0.49 -41.87
C GLU A 61 25.55 1.07 -40.74
N ASN A 62 26.72 1.61 -41.06
CA ASN A 62 27.52 2.35 -40.11
C ASN A 62 26.99 3.79 -40.03
N HIS A 63 26.33 4.12 -38.93
CA HIS A 63 25.91 5.49 -38.65
C HIS A 63 26.94 6.23 -37.83
N SER A 64 27.10 7.53 -38.08
CA SER A 64 27.82 8.40 -37.18
C SER A 64 27.05 8.53 -35.86
N PHE A 65 27.77 8.80 -34.77
CA PHE A 65 27.14 8.99 -33.44
C PHE A 65 26.15 10.18 -33.42
N GLU A 66 26.22 11.07 -34.40
CA GLU A 66 25.41 12.26 -34.54
C GLU A 66 24.13 12.05 -35.38
N ASP A 67 23.97 10.89 -36.01
CA ASP A 67 22.79 10.60 -36.82
C ASP A 67 21.57 10.21 -35.95
N THR A 68 20.93 11.22 -35.36
CA THR A 68 19.76 11.08 -34.49
C THR A 68 18.61 10.29 -35.14
N LYS A 69 18.43 10.43 -36.48
CA LYS A 69 17.36 9.74 -37.19
C LYS A 69 17.64 8.24 -37.30
N ALA A 70 18.86 7.85 -37.59
CA ALA A 70 19.24 6.44 -37.67
C ALA A 70 19.19 5.77 -36.29
N ILE A 71 19.66 6.45 -35.24
CA ILE A 71 19.56 5.97 -33.86
C ILE A 71 18.08 5.78 -33.42
N THR A 72 17.25 6.74 -33.80
CA THR A 72 15.82 6.67 -33.50
C THR A 72 15.15 5.47 -34.21
N ASN A 73 15.48 5.25 -35.50
CA ASN A 73 14.95 4.12 -36.26
C ASN A 73 15.45 2.77 -35.69
N GLU A 74 16.72 2.67 -35.32
CA GLU A 74 17.27 1.50 -34.66
C GLU A 74 16.54 1.17 -33.37
N ASN A 75 16.33 2.17 -32.50
CA ASN A 75 15.62 2.00 -31.25
C ASN A 75 14.16 1.61 -31.45
N ASN A 76 13.50 2.15 -32.48
CA ASN A 76 12.12 1.80 -32.79
C ASN A 76 12.00 0.34 -33.30
N GLU A 77 12.96 -0.12 -34.11
CA GLU A 77 12.96 -1.49 -34.58
C GLU A 77 13.24 -2.49 -33.43
N ILE A 78 14.17 -2.15 -32.52
CA ILE A 78 14.42 -2.94 -31.31
C ILE A 78 13.15 -3.03 -30.43
N LYS A 79 12.46 -1.91 -30.24
CA LYS A 79 11.17 -1.90 -29.52
C LYS A 79 10.13 -2.77 -30.19
N ARG A 80 10.08 -2.77 -31.53
CA ARG A 80 9.18 -3.65 -32.29
C ARG A 80 9.46 -5.13 -31.99
N VAL A 81 10.73 -5.54 -32.04
CA VAL A 81 11.14 -6.90 -31.72
C VAL A 81 10.74 -7.27 -30.27
N ILE A 82 11.01 -6.41 -29.31
CA ILE A 82 10.63 -6.62 -27.91
C ILE A 82 9.12 -6.81 -27.80
N ASN A 83 8.32 -5.97 -28.45
CA ASN A 83 6.87 -6.06 -28.42
C ASN A 83 6.35 -7.37 -29.04
N GLU A 84 6.92 -7.83 -30.14
CA GLU A 84 6.54 -9.11 -30.75
C GLU A 84 6.92 -10.31 -29.84
N VAL A 85 8.09 -10.30 -29.23
CA VAL A 85 8.48 -11.33 -28.24
C VAL A 85 7.52 -11.31 -27.05
N ASN A 86 7.20 -10.14 -26.53
CA ASN A 86 6.26 -10.02 -25.41
C ASN A 86 4.86 -10.56 -25.75
N LYS A 87 4.39 -10.39 -27.00
CA LYS A 87 3.14 -11.01 -27.47
C LYS A 87 3.26 -12.54 -27.46
N ILE A 88 4.36 -13.09 -27.94
CA ILE A 88 4.61 -14.55 -27.92
C ILE A 88 4.62 -15.05 -26.47
N ILE A 89 5.33 -14.36 -25.57
CA ILE A 89 5.35 -14.74 -24.15
C ILE A 89 3.94 -14.78 -23.58
N ASN A 90 3.16 -13.73 -23.77
CA ASN A 90 1.81 -13.65 -23.21
C ASN A 90 0.85 -14.67 -23.82
N LYS A 91 0.90 -14.88 -25.13
CA LYS A 91 -0.07 -15.71 -25.85
C LYS A 91 0.23 -17.20 -25.80
N ASP A 92 1.50 -17.56 -25.88
CA ASP A 92 1.89 -18.94 -26.14
C ASP A 92 2.77 -19.55 -25.05
N VAL A 93 3.60 -18.76 -24.39
CA VAL A 93 4.50 -19.23 -23.33
C VAL A 93 3.78 -19.31 -21.99
N LEU A 94 2.96 -18.33 -21.65
CA LEU A 94 2.29 -18.24 -20.36
C LEU A 94 0.82 -18.71 -20.42
N SER A 95 0.07 -18.35 -21.45
CA SER A 95 -1.36 -18.66 -21.50
C SER A 95 -1.69 -20.15 -21.62
N LYS A 96 -0.78 -20.91 -22.22
CA LYS A 96 -0.92 -22.37 -22.40
C LYS A 96 -0.48 -23.19 -21.18
N ASN A 97 0.09 -22.54 -20.21
CA ASN A 97 0.62 -23.21 -19.01
C ASN A 97 -0.32 -23.02 -17.83
N LYS A 98 -0.39 -24.02 -16.97
CA LYS A 98 -1.15 -23.95 -15.74
C LYS A 98 -0.37 -23.11 -14.73
N LEU A 99 -0.94 -21.97 -14.36
CA LEU A 99 -0.39 -21.11 -13.31
C LEU A 99 -1.25 -21.25 -12.06
N VAL A 100 -0.66 -21.59 -10.95
CA VAL A 100 -1.32 -21.71 -9.65
C VAL A 100 -0.80 -20.60 -8.77
N TYR A 101 -1.72 -19.77 -8.29
CA TYR A 101 -1.41 -18.64 -7.43
C TYR A 101 -1.53 -19.04 -5.97
N LYS A 102 -0.64 -18.53 -5.15
CA LYS A 102 -0.72 -18.57 -3.68
C LYS A 102 -0.79 -17.15 -3.14
N THR A 103 -1.42 -17.01 -1.99
CA THR A 103 -1.30 -15.83 -1.14
C THR A 103 -0.75 -16.28 0.21
N ASN A 104 0.37 -15.74 0.63
CA ASN A 104 0.93 -15.98 1.97
C ASN A 104 0.42 -14.92 2.93
N ASN A 105 -0.85 -14.91 3.29
CA ASN A 105 -1.44 -13.86 4.14
C ASN A 105 -1.09 -12.42 3.69
N LYS A 106 -0.36 -12.28 2.58
CA LYS A 106 -0.03 -11.01 1.93
C LYS A 106 -0.97 -10.82 0.76
N LEU A 107 -1.37 -9.60 0.53
CA LEU A 107 -2.30 -9.21 -0.52
C LEU A 107 -1.73 -9.38 -1.94
N ILE A 108 -0.43 -9.70 -2.04
CA ILE A 108 0.29 -9.88 -3.30
C ILE A 108 0.31 -11.37 -3.64
N PRO A 109 -0.35 -11.81 -4.72
CA PRO A 109 -0.27 -13.19 -5.15
C PRO A 109 1.13 -13.49 -5.69
N TYR A 110 1.59 -14.70 -5.48
CA TYR A 110 2.79 -15.22 -6.10
C TYR A 110 2.52 -16.59 -6.72
N ILE A 111 3.41 -17.04 -7.62
CA ILE A 111 3.26 -18.33 -8.28
C ILE A 111 3.69 -19.45 -7.35
N ASP A 112 2.81 -20.44 -7.16
CA ASP A 112 3.18 -21.71 -6.57
C ASP A 112 3.96 -22.55 -7.60
N GLU A 113 5.28 -22.46 -7.56
CA GLU A 113 6.14 -23.18 -8.50
C GLU A 113 5.98 -24.71 -8.42
N SER A 114 5.56 -25.22 -7.25
CA SER A 114 5.35 -26.67 -7.06
C SER A 114 4.14 -27.23 -7.81
N LYS A 115 3.18 -26.36 -8.16
CA LYS A 115 1.92 -26.72 -8.82
C LYS A 115 1.73 -26.07 -10.18
N SER A 116 2.62 -25.14 -10.53
CA SER A 116 2.54 -24.37 -11.77
C SER A 116 3.47 -24.97 -12.82
N THR A 117 3.02 -24.96 -14.08
CA THR A 117 3.85 -25.27 -15.23
C THR A 117 4.01 -24.02 -16.08
N TYR A 118 5.21 -23.70 -16.47
CA TYR A 118 5.55 -22.63 -17.39
C TYR A 118 6.89 -22.89 -18.06
N LYS A 119 7.09 -22.35 -19.26
CA LYS A 119 8.35 -22.55 -19.99
C LYS A 119 9.44 -21.67 -19.40
N LYS A 120 10.45 -22.28 -18.78
CA LYS A 120 11.66 -21.56 -18.31
C LYS A 120 12.57 -21.16 -19.46
N THR A 121 12.44 -21.83 -20.60
CA THR A 121 13.23 -21.58 -21.81
C THR A 121 12.37 -21.80 -23.05
N PHE A 122 12.49 -20.92 -24.05
CA PHE A 122 11.88 -21.09 -25.38
C PHE A 122 12.74 -20.40 -26.43
N THR A 123 12.54 -20.71 -27.70
CA THR A 123 13.33 -20.17 -28.81
C THR A 123 12.44 -19.47 -29.83
N VAL A 124 12.89 -18.32 -30.31
CA VAL A 124 12.27 -17.57 -31.41
C VAL A 124 13.32 -17.30 -32.47
N LYS A 125 13.00 -17.50 -33.72
CA LYS A 125 13.86 -17.10 -34.83
C LYS A 125 13.71 -15.60 -35.07
N ILE A 126 14.76 -14.82 -34.87
CA ILE A 126 14.78 -13.37 -35.09
C ILE A 126 15.80 -13.07 -36.18
N TYR A 127 15.34 -12.54 -37.29
CA TYR A 127 16.16 -12.23 -38.47
C TYR A 127 16.99 -13.43 -38.94
N GLY A 128 16.33 -14.59 -38.99
CA GLY A 128 16.92 -15.85 -39.42
C GLY A 128 17.89 -16.50 -38.41
N ARG A 129 18.03 -15.98 -37.19
CA ARG A 129 18.83 -16.58 -36.11
C ARG A 129 17.97 -17.05 -34.97
N ASP A 130 18.32 -18.21 -34.44
CA ASP A 130 17.66 -18.73 -33.25
C ASP A 130 18.11 -17.94 -32.01
N VAL A 131 17.16 -17.33 -31.33
CA VAL A 131 17.35 -16.59 -30.08
C VAL A 131 16.65 -17.38 -28.98
N THR A 132 17.41 -17.82 -28.02
CA THR A 132 16.91 -18.54 -26.84
C THR A 132 16.60 -17.57 -25.72
N PHE A 133 15.37 -17.61 -25.22
CA PHE A 133 14.92 -16.84 -24.09
C PHE A 133 14.96 -17.72 -22.84
N LYS A 134 15.66 -17.24 -21.81
CA LYS A 134 15.77 -17.94 -20.52
C LYS A 134 15.10 -17.08 -19.44
N LEU A 135 14.24 -17.69 -18.62
CA LEU A 135 13.59 -17.01 -17.50
C LEU A 135 14.64 -16.53 -16.51
N ASN A 136 14.63 -15.24 -16.27
CA ASN A 136 15.52 -14.58 -15.31
C ASN A 136 14.86 -14.46 -13.93
N SER A 137 13.60 -13.95 -13.89
CA SER A 137 12.90 -13.74 -12.64
C SER A 137 11.39 -13.74 -12.81
N ILE A 138 10.70 -13.99 -11.71
CA ILE A 138 9.25 -13.84 -11.57
C ILE A 138 9.02 -12.78 -10.49
N SER A 139 8.24 -11.76 -10.80
CA SER A 139 7.84 -10.73 -9.84
C SER A 139 6.33 -10.65 -9.73
N SER A 140 5.84 -10.43 -8.52
CA SER A 140 4.42 -10.20 -8.25
C SER A 140 4.19 -8.71 -7.99
N ALA A 141 3.08 -8.20 -8.48
CA ALA A 141 2.69 -6.82 -8.27
C ALA A 141 1.19 -6.74 -8.04
N LEU A 142 0.81 -5.82 -7.16
CA LEU A 142 -0.55 -5.35 -7.03
C LEU A 142 -0.69 -4.14 -7.97
N ASP A 143 -1.63 -4.23 -8.92
CA ASP A 143 -1.91 -3.13 -9.81
C ASP A 143 -3.06 -2.30 -9.25
N LEU A 144 -2.72 -1.21 -8.58
CA LEU A 144 -3.68 -0.23 -8.09
C LEU A 144 -4.15 0.74 -9.20
N GLY A 145 -3.71 0.54 -10.44
CA GLY A 145 -4.01 1.42 -11.56
C GLY A 145 -3.43 2.83 -11.34
N ASP A 146 -4.26 3.85 -11.59
CA ASP A 146 -3.87 5.25 -11.37
C ASP A 146 -4.27 5.79 -9.99
N TYR A 147 -4.64 4.92 -9.07
CA TYR A 147 -5.04 5.30 -7.73
C TYR A 147 -3.91 6.04 -7.00
N GLY A 148 -4.25 7.17 -6.39
CA GLY A 148 -3.28 8.01 -5.67
C GLY A 148 -2.29 8.77 -6.55
N LYS A 149 -2.36 8.67 -7.88
CA LYS A 149 -1.57 9.52 -8.78
C LYS A 149 -2.24 10.87 -8.97
N GLU A 150 -1.44 11.93 -8.93
CA GLU A 150 -1.90 13.29 -9.24
C GLU A 150 -2.45 13.33 -10.68
N GLY A 151 -3.72 13.73 -10.85
CA GLY A 151 -4.40 13.73 -12.14
C GLY A 151 -4.96 12.37 -12.62
N GLY A 152 -4.89 11.33 -11.81
CA GLY A 152 -5.52 10.04 -12.09
C GLY A 152 -7.04 10.16 -12.23
N ASN A 153 -7.64 9.33 -13.08
CA ASN A 153 -9.08 9.37 -13.34
C ASN A 153 -9.85 8.69 -12.22
N GLU A 154 -10.22 9.44 -11.19
CA GLU A 154 -10.91 8.96 -9.98
C GLU A 154 -12.29 8.33 -10.27
N SER A 155 -12.92 8.65 -11.39
CA SER A 155 -14.21 8.05 -11.78
C SER A 155 -14.09 6.57 -12.14
N LEU A 156 -12.92 6.11 -12.61
CA LEU A 156 -12.66 4.70 -12.88
C LEU A 156 -12.65 3.86 -11.60
N TYR A 157 -12.31 4.44 -10.46
CA TYR A 157 -12.29 3.74 -9.17
C TYR A 157 -13.67 3.49 -8.59
N ALA A 158 -14.58 4.44 -8.74
CA ALA A 158 -15.95 4.28 -8.27
C ALA A 158 -16.69 3.13 -8.96
N SER A 159 -16.32 2.82 -10.21
CA SER A 159 -16.95 1.72 -10.99
C SER A 159 -16.29 0.36 -10.79
N ASN A 160 -15.00 0.29 -10.38
CA ASN A 160 -14.19 -0.95 -10.30
C ASN A 160 -13.77 -1.32 -8.88
N LEU A 161 -14.41 -0.78 -7.86
CA LEU A 161 -14.08 -1.00 -6.45
C LEU A 161 -14.14 -2.46 -5.96
N ASN A 162 -14.66 -3.37 -6.78
CA ASN A 162 -14.80 -4.78 -6.44
C ASN A 162 -13.70 -5.67 -7.06
N SER A 163 -12.75 -5.09 -7.82
CA SER A 163 -11.68 -5.86 -8.43
C SER A 163 -10.34 -5.21 -8.17
N VAL A 164 -9.45 -5.96 -7.56
CA VAL A 164 -8.03 -5.62 -7.49
C VAL A 164 -7.32 -6.44 -8.54
N ASP A 165 -6.72 -5.77 -9.52
CA ASP A 165 -5.89 -6.44 -10.51
C ASP A 165 -4.56 -6.83 -9.87
N THR A 166 -4.40 -8.10 -9.62
CA THR A 166 -3.11 -8.65 -9.23
C THR A 166 -2.41 -9.21 -10.45
N SER A 167 -1.12 -9.01 -10.55
CA SER A 167 -0.37 -9.51 -11.70
C SER A 167 0.93 -10.15 -11.28
N VAL A 168 1.32 -11.17 -12.04
CA VAL A 168 2.64 -11.79 -11.96
C VAL A 168 3.34 -11.58 -13.29
N THR A 169 4.54 -11.02 -13.22
CA THR A 169 5.36 -10.71 -14.38
C THR A 169 6.53 -11.68 -14.46
N PHE A 170 6.67 -12.31 -15.61
CA PHE A 170 7.78 -13.21 -15.95
C PHE A 170 8.77 -12.42 -16.82
N ILE A 171 10.03 -12.37 -16.39
CA ILE A 171 11.08 -11.61 -17.06
C ILE A 171 12.09 -12.59 -17.67
N TYR A 172 12.39 -12.41 -18.94
CA TYR A 172 13.30 -13.27 -19.70
C TYR A 172 14.51 -12.48 -20.20
N ASP A 173 15.66 -13.15 -20.28
CA ASP A 173 16.84 -12.70 -20.96
C ASP A 173 17.00 -13.43 -22.30
N ALA A 174 17.52 -12.72 -23.31
CA ALA A 174 17.73 -13.24 -24.65
C ALA A 174 19.19 -13.66 -24.88
N TYR A 175 19.39 -14.80 -25.54
CA TYR A 175 20.71 -15.36 -25.84
C TYR A 175 20.79 -15.85 -27.30
N VAL A 176 21.95 -15.68 -27.91
CA VAL A 176 22.31 -16.28 -29.20
C VAL A 176 23.65 -17.01 -29.01
N ASN A 177 23.68 -18.33 -29.21
CA ASN A 177 24.85 -19.15 -28.96
C ASN A 177 25.50 -18.87 -27.59
N ASP A 178 24.66 -18.89 -26.54
CA ASP A 178 25.01 -18.58 -25.14
C ASP A 178 25.55 -17.17 -24.85
N LYS A 179 25.64 -16.29 -25.82
CA LYS A 179 25.95 -14.88 -25.62
C LYS A 179 24.68 -14.07 -25.37
N LYS A 180 24.64 -13.33 -24.28
CA LYS A 180 23.47 -12.47 -23.95
C LYS A 180 23.31 -11.34 -24.97
N VAL A 181 22.07 -11.06 -25.36
CA VAL A 181 21.74 -9.92 -26.22
C VAL A 181 21.37 -8.74 -25.34
N SER A 182 22.30 -7.84 -25.09
CA SER A 182 22.21 -6.81 -24.04
C SER A 182 21.16 -5.74 -24.29
N ASN A 183 20.79 -5.45 -25.53
CA ASN A 183 19.77 -4.46 -25.86
C ASN A 183 18.38 -5.04 -26.17
N LEU A 184 18.19 -6.34 -25.97
CA LEU A 184 16.88 -6.94 -25.82
C LEU A 184 16.52 -7.04 -24.34
N ALA A 185 16.26 -5.91 -23.72
CA ALA A 185 15.80 -5.78 -22.33
C ALA A 185 14.28 -5.53 -22.29
N GLY A 186 13.65 -5.83 -21.14
CA GLY A 186 12.22 -5.63 -20.97
C GLY A 186 11.36 -6.75 -21.60
N LEU A 187 11.95 -7.90 -21.88
CA LEU A 187 11.25 -9.10 -22.35
C LEU A 187 10.44 -9.69 -21.22
N SER A 188 9.14 -9.51 -21.28
CA SER A 188 8.27 -9.91 -20.18
C SER A 188 6.89 -10.32 -20.65
N GLY A 189 6.30 -11.26 -19.92
CA GLY A 189 4.89 -11.56 -19.96
C GLY A 189 4.22 -11.26 -18.65
N LYS A 190 3.01 -10.72 -18.70
CA LYS A 190 2.22 -10.36 -17.53
C LYS A 190 0.94 -11.17 -17.50
N VAL A 191 0.76 -11.97 -16.46
CA VAL A 191 -0.50 -12.67 -16.21
C VAL A 191 -1.28 -11.88 -15.18
N LYS A 192 -2.45 -11.41 -15.58
CA LYS A 192 -3.39 -10.73 -14.69
C LYS A 192 -4.32 -11.77 -14.07
N ASN A 193 -4.45 -11.72 -12.77
CA ASN A 193 -5.49 -12.46 -12.07
C ASN A 193 -6.58 -11.45 -11.70
N GLN A 194 -7.69 -11.46 -12.43
CA GLN A 194 -8.88 -10.70 -12.09
C GLN A 194 -9.66 -11.50 -11.06
N SER A 195 -9.34 -11.34 -9.79
CA SER A 195 -10.23 -11.78 -8.74
C SER A 195 -11.13 -10.63 -8.34
N GLN A 196 -12.43 -10.82 -8.40
CA GLN A 196 -13.37 -9.92 -7.73
C GLN A 196 -13.15 -10.10 -6.22
N ILE A 197 -12.38 -9.21 -5.63
CA ILE A 197 -12.13 -9.24 -4.19
C ILE A 197 -13.11 -8.25 -3.57
N THR A 198 -14.26 -8.75 -3.16
CA THR A 198 -15.26 -7.97 -2.40
C THR A 198 -14.78 -7.63 -1.00
N ASN A 199 -13.94 -8.49 -0.43
CA ASN A 199 -13.26 -8.29 0.85
C ASN A 199 -11.79 -8.76 0.73
N PRO A 200 -10.86 -7.88 0.33
CA PRO A 200 -9.48 -8.25 0.03
C PRO A 200 -8.68 -8.73 1.26
N ILE A 201 -9.13 -8.39 2.45
CA ILE A 201 -8.47 -8.79 3.70
C ILE A 201 -9.15 -9.99 4.37
N GLY A 202 -10.26 -10.51 3.77
CA GLY A 202 -11.06 -11.55 4.40
C GLY A 202 -11.68 -11.09 5.73
N ASP A 203 -12.28 -12.03 6.43
CA ASP A 203 -12.73 -11.80 7.79
C ASP A 203 -11.61 -12.22 8.74
N PHE A 204 -11.25 -11.36 9.67
CA PHE A 204 -10.37 -11.68 10.77
C PHE A 204 -10.96 -11.14 12.07
N ASP A 205 -10.73 -11.88 13.15
CA ASP A 205 -11.17 -11.47 14.46
C ASP A 205 -10.41 -10.23 14.91
N ILE A 206 -11.16 -9.25 15.41
CA ILE A 206 -10.60 -8.07 16.05
C ILE A 206 -10.37 -8.44 17.52
N ASP A 207 -9.11 -8.29 17.97
CA ASP A 207 -8.79 -8.43 19.39
C ASP A 207 -9.52 -7.34 20.18
N PHE A 208 -10.59 -7.72 20.85
CA PHE A 208 -11.48 -6.80 21.55
C PHE A 208 -12.00 -7.43 22.83
N GLY A 209 -11.90 -6.71 23.93
CA GLY A 209 -12.36 -7.14 25.24
C GLY A 209 -11.33 -6.89 26.34
N PRO A 210 -11.73 -6.96 27.61
CA PRO A 210 -10.86 -6.69 28.76
C PRO A 210 -9.59 -7.57 28.80
N GLU A 211 -9.65 -8.77 28.23
CA GLU A 211 -8.53 -9.71 28.13
C GLU A 211 -7.45 -9.27 27.15
N HIS A 212 -7.79 -8.37 26.21
CA HIS A 212 -6.88 -7.82 25.22
C HIS A 212 -6.41 -6.41 25.58
N PHE A 213 -7.17 -5.69 26.42
CA PHE A 213 -6.91 -4.29 26.74
C PHE A 213 -5.86 -4.14 27.82
N VAL A 214 -5.09 -3.05 27.73
CA VAL A 214 -4.06 -2.69 28.68
C VAL A 214 -4.42 -1.42 29.42
N SER A 215 -4.49 -1.52 30.74
CA SER A 215 -4.79 -0.38 31.59
C SER A 215 -3.69 0.65 31.56
N THR A 216 -4.06 1.91 31.39
CA THR A 216 -3.17 3.04 31.62
C THR A 216 -3.00 3.31 33.13
N ASN A 217 -1.91 3.97 33.49
CA ASN A 217 -1.67 4.43 34.87
C ASN A 217 -2.13 5.88 35.05
N LEU A 218 -3.19 6.31 34.35
CA LEU A 218 -3.70 7.65 34.45
C LEU A 218 -4.70 7.79 35.58
N ASN A 219 -4.53 8.83 36.38
CA ASN A 219 -5.49 9.20 37.42
C ASN A 219 -6.17 10.51 37.03
N PHE A 220 -7.40 10.44 36.55
CA PHE A 220 -8.19 11.59 36.13
C PHE A 220 -8.76 12.43 37.30
N GLN A 221 -8.41 12.12 38.55
CA GLN A 221 -8.62 12.98 39.69
C GLN A 221 -7.45 13.98 39.89
N GLU A 222 -6.30 13.80 39.19
CA GLU A 222 -5.24 14.78 39.16
C GLU A 222 -5.75 16.09 38.55
N PRO A 223 -5.56 17.26 39.18
CA PRO A 223 -6.15 18.51 38.72
C PRO A 223 -5.77 18.88 37.27
N GLU A 224 -4.55 18.53 36.85
CA GLU A 224 -4.06 18.80 35.48
C GLU A 224 -4.83 18.00 34.41
N LEU A 225 -5.33 16.79 34.75
CA LEU A 225 -6.11 15.94 33.86
C LEU A 225 -7.62 16.22 34.00
N GLU A 226 -8.07 16.40 35.23
CA GLU A 226 -9.47 16.68 35.52
C GLU A 226 -9.98 17.92 34.78
N GLN A 227 -9.25 19.03 34.84
CA GLN A 227 -9.63 20.29 34.15
C GLN A 227 -9.64 20.19 32.63
N LYS A 228 -9.07 19.14 32.04
CA LYS A 228 -9.04 18.89 30.60
C LYS A 228 -9.95 17.72 30.17
N SER A 229 -10.87 17.32 31.03
CA SER A 229 -11.73 16.17 30.74
C SER A 229 -13.19 16.44 31.15
N PHE A 230 -14.10 15.71 30.52
CA PHE A 230 -15.52 15.68 30.89
C PHE A 230 -16.15 14.32 30.63
N LYS A 231 -17.16 13.99 31.44
CA LYS A 231 -17.93 12.76 31.31
C LYS A 231 -18.93 12.86 30.17
N ALA A 232 -19.05 11.80 29.40
CA ALA A 232 -19.94 11.73 28.25
C ALA A 232 -20.46 10.32 27.97
N SER A 233 -21.39 10.23 27.04
CA SER A 233 -21.81 8.99 26.42
C SER A 233 -21.63 9.06 24.90
N ILE A 234 -21.26 7.96 24.25
CA ILE A 234 -21.10 7.89 22.79
C ILE A 234 -22.50 7.81 22.16
N LYS A 235 -22.80 8.76 21.28
CA LYS A 235 -24.01 8.77 20.47
C LYS A 235 -23.80 7.96 19.18
N SER A 236 -22.70 8.22 18.48
CA SER A 236 -22.34 7.54 17.24
C SER A 236 -20.83 7.57 16.99
N ALA A 237 -20.32 6.60 16.22
CA ALA A 237 -19.00 6.59 15.64
C ALA A 237 -19.15 6.80 14.13
N SER A 238 -18.42 7.78 13.53
CA SER A 238 -18.45 8.01 12.09
C SER A 238 -17.43 7.15 11.37
N ASP A 239 -16.21 7.15 11.90
CA ASP A 239 -15.05 6.42 11.45
C ASP A 239 -14.32 5.88 12.68
N GLY A 240 -13.19 5.24 12.51
CA GLY A 240 -12.42 4.74 13.63
C GLY A 240 -11.79 5.82 14.52
N ASP A 241 -11.83 7.10 14.15
CA ASP A 241 -11.18 8.21 14.86
C ASP A 241 -12.06 9.45 15.10
N THR A 242 -13.35 9.35 14.78
CA THR A 242 -14.33 10.45 14.96
C THR A 242 -15.59 9.94 15.61
N PHE A 243 -15.96 10.57 16.74
CA PHE A 243 -17.15 10.23 17.50
C PHE A 243 -18.09 11.42 17.68
N GLU A 244 -19.37 11.17 17.79
CA GLU A 244 -20.34 12.09 18.36
C GLU A 244 -20.69 11.64 19.78
N VAL A 245 -20.50 12.52 20.76
CA VAL A 245 -20.77 12.23 22.17
C VAL A 245 -21.81 13.20 22.73
N ILE A 246 -22.54 12.77 23.75
CA ILE A 246 -23.42 13.61 24.53
C ILE A 246 -22.76 13.84 25.89
N ALA A 247 -22.57 15.12 26.27
CA ALA A 247 -21.99 15.45 27.56
C ALA A 247 -22.93 15.09 28.71
N ASN A 248 -22.40 14.44 29.74
CA ASN A 248 -23.15 14.02 30.93
C ASN A 248 -23.08 15.08 32.06
N GLU A 249 -22.26 16.10 31.88
CA GLU A 249 -22.05 17.19 32.84
C GLU A 249 -21.90 18.55 32.15
N THR A 250 -22.08 19.63 32.94
CA THR A 250 -21.75 20.98 32.49
C THR A 250 -20.42 21.39 33.11
N LYS A 251 -19.44 21.73 32.25
CA LYS A 251 -18.06 22.03 32.68
C LYS A 251 -17.37 23.02 31.77
N SER A 252 -16.53 23.89 32.35
CA SER A 252 -15.59 24.71 31.59
C SER A 252 -14.26 23.96 31.49
N ILE A 253 -13.79 23.67 30.28
CA ILE A 253 -12.57 22.90 30.01
C ILE A 253 -11.43 23.83 29.65
N GLY A 254 -10.44 23.92 30.56
CA GLY A 254 -9.26 24.75 30.36
C GLY A 254 -9.53 26.25 30.03
N GLY A 255 -10.73 26.75 30.32
CA GLY A 255 -11.16 28.10 29.96
C GLY A 255 -11.41 28.31 28.45
N LYS A 256 -11.24 27.28 27.62
CA LYS A 256 -11.35 27.36 26.14
C LYS A 256 -12.68 26.83 25.61
N ILE A 257 -13.21 25.78 26.23
CA ILE A 257 -14.44 25.11 25.78
C ILE A 257 -15.43 25.02 26.94
N SER A 258 -16.66 25.49 26.70
CA SER A 258 -17.78 25.28 27.63
C SER A 258 -18.59 24.08 27.15
N VAL A 259 -18.66 23.08 27.98
CA VAL A 259 -19.44 21.85 27.76
C VAL A 259 -20.74 21.97 28.55
N GLN A 260 -21.85 21.67 27.90
CA GLN A 260 -23.18 21.73 28.50
C GLN A 260 -23.80 20.31 28.55
N LYS A 261 -24.27 19.90 29.70
CA LYS A 261 -24.97 18.61 29.88
C LYS A 261 -26.10 18.45 28.86
N GLY A 262 -26.14 17.29 28.22
CA GLY A 262 -27.15 16.93 27.21
C GLY A 262 -26.84 17.46 25.80
N GLN A 263 -25.81 18.28 25.61
CA GLN A 263 -25.40 18.75 24.31
C GLN A 263 -24.50 17.73 23.60
N SER A 264 -24.61 17.65 22.26
CA SER A 264 -23.77 16.83 21.41
C SER A 264 -22.49 17.54 21.02
N TYR A 265 -21.37 16.81 21.03
CA TYR A 265 -20.05 17.28 20.60
C TYR A 265 -19.44 16.26 19.64
N ARG A 266 -18.87 16.74 18.53
CA ARG A 266 -18.06 15.90 17.65
C ARG A 266 -16.62 15.90 18.16
N ILE A 267 -16.11 14.72 18.40
CA ILE A 267 -14.75 14.49 18.89
C ILE A 267 -13.89 13.94 17.75
N ARG A 268 -12.78 14.61 17.47
CA ARG A 268 -11.68 14.09 16.64
C ARG A 268 -10.59 13.59 17.57
N LEU A 269 -10.28 12.32 17.49
CA LEU A 269 -9.20 11.76 18.30
C LEU A 269 -7.85 12.31 17.85
N MET A 270 -7.05 12.72 18.82
CA MET A 270 -5.67 13.17 18.60
C MET A 270 -4.74 11.95 18.50
N GLY A 271 -3.64 12.08 17.78
CA GLY A 271 -2.57 11.08 17.81
C GLY A 271 -2.83 9.79 17.04
N ILE A 272 -3.97 9.66 16.37
CA ILE A 272 -4.23 8.56 15.44
C ILE A 272 -4.87 9.07 14.15
N ASP A 273 -4.71 8.27 13.10
CA ASP A 273 -5.38 8.48 11.81
C ASP A 273 -5.83 7.13 11.27
N THR A 274 -7.14 6.90 11.22
CA THR A 274 -7.70 5.66 10.70
C THR A 274 -7.85 5.69 9.19
N PRO A 275 -7.87 4.52 8.51
CA PRO A 275 -8.17 4.46 7.08
C PRO A 275 -9.53 5.08 6.78
N GLU A 276 -9.63 5.69 5.60
CA GLU A 276 -10.84 6.37 5.14
C GLU A 276 -11.79 5.40 4.42
N LYS A 277 -13.08 5.49 4.70
CA LYS A 277 -14.13 4.84 3.87
C LYS A 277 -14.26 5.50 2.51
N GLY A 278 -13.91 6.77 2.45
CA GLY A 278 -13.92 7.61 1.25
C GLY A 278 -13.84 9.08 1.62
N ILE A 279 -13.74 9.91 0.62
CA ILE A 279 -13.63 11.36 0.76
C ILE A 279 -14.77 12.07 0.02
N THR A 280 -15.23 13.18 0.54
CA THR A 280 -16.18 14.05 -0.14
C THR A 280 -15.40 15.09 -0.95
N LYS A 281 -15.59 15.07 -2.26
CA LYS A 281 -15.04 16.04 -3.21
C LYS A 281 -16.14 16.96 -3.74
N PRO A 282 -15.80 18.05 -4.43
CA PRO A 282 -16.80 18.91 -5.07
C PRO A 282 -17.74 18.17 -6.03
N GLN A 283 -17.24 17.08 -6.64
CA GLN A 283 -17.97 16.25 -7.59
C GLN A 283 -18.83 15.14 -6.92
N GLY A 284 -18.75 15.01 -5.58
CA GLY A 284 -19.48 14.03 -4.80
C GLY A 284 -18.58 13.15 -3.92
N TYR A 285 -19.18 12.14 -3.31
CA TYR A 285 -18.47 11.18 -2.45
C TYR A 285 -17.70 10.16 -3.29
N VAL A 286 -16.40 10.03 -3.03
CA VAL A 286 -15.50 9.05 -3.66
C VAL A 286 -15.11 8.01 -2.61
N LYS A 287 -15.47 6.76 -2.85
CA LYS A 287 -15.13 5.63 -1.98
C LYS A 287 -13.61 5.36 -2.03
N ALA A 288 -13.03 4.99 -0.91
CA ALA A 288 -11.61 4.64 -0.84
C ALA A 288 -11.28 3.37 -1.64
N ALA A 289 -10.00 3.16 -1.97
CA ALA A 289 -9.53 1.94 -2.63
C ALA A 289 -9.92 0.69 -1.82
N PRO A 290 -10.04 -0.47 -2.47
CA PRO A 290 -10.56 -1.68 -1.82
C PRO A 290 -9.87 -2.04 -0.51
N PHE A 291 -8.54 -1.90 -0.44
CA PHE A 291 -7.80 -2.20 0.79
C PHE A 291 -8.06 -1.16 1.87
N GLU A 292 -7.93 0.11 1.55
CA GLU A 292 -8.20 1.17 2.52
C GLU A 292 -9.62 1.09 3.04
N TYR A 293 -10.60 0.91 2.14
CA TYR A 293 -12.01 0.75 2.53
C TYR A 293 -12.23 -0.46 3.45
N ALA A 294 -11.63 -1.62 3.13
CA ALA A 294 -11.78 -2.83 3.94
C ALA A 294 -11.21 -2.63 5.36
N PHE A 295 -10.05 -2.01 5.49
CA PHE A 295 -9.49 -1.69 6.80
C PHE A 295 -10.26 -0.58 7.52
N ALA A 296 -10.78 0.42 6.80
CA ALA A 296 -11.66 1.44 7.37
C ALA A 296 -12.92 0.83 8.01
N LEU A 297 -13.48 -0.20 7.38
CA LEU A 297 -14.61 -0.94 7.97
C LEU A 297 -14.21 -1.62 9.28
N ARG A 298 -13.01 -2.23 9.36
CA ARG A 298 -12.52 -2.86 10.60
C ARG A 298 -12.24 -1.85 11.70
N SER A 299 -11.64 -0.70 11.36
CA SER A 299 -11.46 0.40 12.32
C SER A 299 -12.80 0.91 12.86
N SER A 300 -13.79 1.04 11.97
CA SER A 300 -15.16 1.45 12.38
C SER A 300 -15.85 0.39 13.22
N GLU A 301 -15.65 -0.90 12.94
CA GLU A 301 -16.17 -2.00 13.74
C GLU A 301 -15.62 -1.96 15.17
N PHE A 302 -14.32 -1.67 15.33
CA PHE A 302 -13.73 -1.48 16.66
C PHE A 302 -14.41 -0.32 17.41
N ALA A 303 -14.63 0.81 16.74
CA ALA A 303 -15.31 1.96 17.33
C ALA A 303 -16.77 1.64 17.75
N GLU A 304 -17.50 0.90 16.91
CA GLU A 304 -18.86 0.48 17.25
C GLU A 304 -18.88 -0.50 18.45
N LYS A 305 -17.93 -1.43 18.52
CA LYS A 305 -17.81 -2.34 19.70
C LYS A 305 -17.52 -1.56 20.98
N VAL A 306 -16.67 -0.53 20.95
CA VAL A 306 -16.44 0.35 22.12
C VAL A 306 -17.74 1.07 22.51
N LYS A 307 -18.46 1.62 21.52
CA LYS A 307 -19.74 2.29 21.75
C LYS A 307 -20.78 1.32 22.38
N GLU A 308 -20.90 0.11 21.85
CA GLU A 308 -21.88 -0.87 22.32
C GLU A 308 -21.60 -1.34 23.76
N GLN A 309 -20.33 -1.61 24.10
CA GLN A 309 -19.98 -2.17 25.39
C GLN A 309 -19.69 -1.13 26.46
N TYR A 310 -19.14 0.03 26.09
CA TYR A 310 -18.65 1.05 27.05
C TYR A 310 -19.23 2.45 26.80
N GLY A 311 -19.96 2.65 25.71
CA GLY A 311 -20.36 3.97 25.26
C GLY A 311 -21.32 4.72 26.20
N SER A 312 -21.95 4.07 27.17
CA SER A 312 -22.84 4.73 28.13
C SER A 312 -22.09 5.60 29.16
N ASP A 313 -20.84 5.28 29.45
CA ASP A 313 -19.99 5.99 30.43
C ASP A 313 -18.54 6.02 29.96
N ILE A 314 -18.17 7.15 29.35
CA ILE A 314 -16.81 7.44 28.87
C ILE A 314 -16.32 8.75 29.43
N LEU A 315 -14.99 8.94 29.40
CA LEU A 315 -14.37 10.20 29.68
C LEU A 315 -13.74 10.76 28.40
N VAL A 316 -14.17 11.92 27.95
CA VAL A 316 -13.46 12.71 26.94
C VAL A 316 -12.34 13.46 27.65
N ALA A 317 -11.11 13.07 27.36
CA ALA A 317 -9.91 13.48 28.11
C ALA A 317 -8.93 14.25 27.22
N PHE A 318 -8.01 14.98 27.84
CA PHE A 318 -6.98 15.77 27.15
C PHE A 318 -7.56 16.75 26.13
N VAL A 319 -8.73 17.32 26.42
CA VAL A 319 -9.35 18.30 25.51
C VAL A 319 -8.39 19.46 25.26
N ASP A 320 -8.01 19.68 24.00
CA ASP A 320 -7.02 20.69 23.62
C ASP A 320 -7.62 21.90 22.89
N GLY A 321 -8.76 21.75 22.28
CA GLY A 321 -9.42 22.83 21.54
C GLY A 321 -10.38 22.28 20.49
N LYS A 322 -10.51 23.04 19.39
CA LYS A 322 -11.28 22.63 18.21
C LYS A 322 -10.39 22.66 16.98
N ASP A 323 -10.58 21.69 16.11
CA ASP A 323 -9.93 21.69 14.80
C ASP A 323 -10.58 22.71 13.83
N ALA A 324 -10.04 22.82 12.62
CA ALA A 324 -10.55 23.71 11.57
C ALA A 324 -12.01 23.41 11.14
N PHE A 325 -12.51 22.21 11.46
CA PHE A 325 -13.88 21.76 11.17
C PHE A 325 -14.82 21.91 12.37
N GLY A 326 -14.34 22.53 13.47
CA GLY A 326 -15.11 22.76 14.68
C GLY A 326 -15.29 21.52 15.58
N ARG A 327 -14.59 20.39 15.28
CA ARG A 327 -14.60 19.20 16.13
C ARG A 327 -13.68 19.42 17.34
N VAL A 328 -14.10 18.93 18.50
CA VAL A 328 -13.26 18.94 19.71
C VAL A 328 -12.13 17.93 19.55
N THR A 329 -10.88 18.36 19.68
CA THR A 329 -9.71 17.49 19.68
C THR A 329 -9.47 16.95 21.09
N ALA A 330 -9.52 15.63 21.22
CA ALA A 330 -9.46 14.96 22.52
C ALA A 330 -9.09 13.48 22.38
N GLU A 331 -8.98 12.80 23.50
CA GLU A 331 -8.90 11.34 23.64
C GLU A 331 -10.21 10.80 24.25
N ILE A 332 -10.56 9.56 23.97
CA ILE A 332 -11.63 8.83 24.65
C ILE A 332 -11.04 7.79 25.58
N MET A 333 -11.32 7.93 26.86
CA MET A 333 -11.01 6.93 27.87
C MET A 333 -12.27 6.15 28.21
N PHE A 334 -12.17 4.82 28.33
CA PHE A 334 -13.31 3.96 28.57
C PHE A 334 -13.00 2.81 29.54
N GLY A 335 -14.02 2.00 29.85
CA GLY A 335 -13.92 0.88 30.78
C GLY A 335 -13.94 1.29 32.24
N PRO A 336 -13.77 0.33 33.20
CA PRO A 336 -13.81 0.63 34.61
C PRO A 336 -12.82 1.73 35.00
N GLU A 337 -13.30 2.75 35.70
CA GLU A 337 -12.49 3.90 36.12
C GLU A 337 -11.74 4.63 34.99
N TYR A 338 -12.25 4.51 33.73
CA TYR A 338 -11.66 5.11 32.53
C TYR A 338 -10.22 4.70 32.28
N LYS A 339 -9.87 3.45 32.58
CA LYS A 339 -8.47 2.99 32.54
C LYS A 339 -7.96 2.58 31.13
N TYR A 340 -8.82 2.47 30.14
CA TYR A 340 -8.43 2.11 28.77
C TYR A 340 -8.42 3.35 27.87
N SER A 341 -7.32 3.55 27.14
CA SER A 341 -7.22 4.59 26.09
C SER A 341 -7.69 4.01 24.76
N TYR A 342 -8.64 4.66 24.14
CA TYR A 342 -9.14 4.22 22.83
C TYR A 342 -8.01 4.15 21.79
N ASN A 343 -7.16 5.20 21.74
CA ASN A 343 -6.05 5.24 20.79
C ASN A 343 -5.06 4.09 21.02
N SER A 344 -4.73 3.79 22.25
CA SER A 344 -3.82 2.68 22.55
C SER A 344 -4.43 1.34 22.17
N GLU A 345 -5.72 1.14 22.40
CA GLU A 345 -6.33 -0.17 22.13
C GLU A 345 -6.62 -0.42 20.64
N ILE A 346 -7.04 0.60 19.88
CA ILE A 346 -7.18 0.45 18.42
C ILE A 346 -5.81 0.28 17.74
N LEU A 347 -4.74 0.92 18.24
CA LEU A 347 -3.36 0.69 17.81
C LEU A 347 -2.90 -0.74 18.14
N ARG A 348 -3.21 -1.25 19.34
CA ARG A 348 -2.90 -2.62 19.78
C ARG A 348 -3.58 -3.66 18.90
N ALA A 349 -4.81 -3.39 18.48
CA ALA A 349 -5.54 -4.21 17.52
C ALA A 349 -4.98 -4.12 16.10
N GLY A 350 -4.04 -3.20 15.82
CA GLY A 350 -3.42 -3.01 14.51
C GLY A 350 -4.38 -2.44 13.47
N LEU A 351 -5.30 -1.56 13.85
CA LEU A 351 -6.38 -1.04 13.00
C LEU A 351 -6.24 0.45 12.66
N THR A 352 -5.18 1.08 13.12
CA THR A 352 -4.84 2.47 12.82
C THR A 352 -3.33 2.69 12.85
N LEU A 353 -2.85 3.80 12.31
CA LEU A 353 -1.50 4.28 12.54
C LEU A 353 -1.48 5.40 13.56
N PRO A 354 -0.43 5.48 14.40
CA PRO A 354 -0.23 6.63 15.27
C PRO A 354 0.19 7.86 14.46
N LEU A 355 -0.20 9.03 14.96
CA LEU A 355 0.07 10.32 14.34
C LEU A 355 0.80 11.21 15.35
N ALA A 356 2.09 11.46 15.13
CA ALA A 356 2.85 12.41 15.92
C ALA A 356 2.70 13.83 15.36
N ASN A 357 2.63 14.82 16.22
CA ASN A 357 2.77 16.21 15.83
C ASN A 357 4.26 16.62 15.81
N ASP A 358 4.58 17.72 15.14
CA ASP A 358 5.96 18.17 14.97
C ASP A 358 6.67 18.60 16.27
N THR A 359 5.92 18.88 17.32
CA THR A 359 6.43 19.36 18.61
C THR A 359 6.50 18.25 19.68
N TRP A 360 6.23 17.00 19.32
CA TRP A 360 6.09 15.92 20.29
C TRP A 360 7.30 15.74 21.23
N GLU A 361 8.50 15.89 20.71
CA GLU A 361 9.73 15.71 21.50
C GLU A 361 9.88 16.81 22.58
N THR A 362 9.41 18.01 22.30
CA THR A 362 9.40 19.13 23.24
C THR A 362 8.59 18.80 24.49
N GLU A 363 7.44 18.13 24.33
CA GLU A 363 6.58 17.74 25.47
C GLU A 363 7.28 16.78 26.43
N PHE A 364 8.12 15.88 25.89
CA PHE A 364 8.95 14.97 26.71
C PHE A 364 10.09 15.72 27.40
N ILE A 365 10.77 16.62 26.71
CA ILE A 365 11.86 17.43 27.26
C ILE A 365 11.34 18.29 28.42
N LEU A 366 10.20 18.93 28.24
CA LEU A 366 9.56 19.77 29.26
C LEU A 366 8.86 18.96 30.37
N LYS A 367 8.74 17.64 30.22
CA LYS A 367 8.02 16.75 31.15
C LYS A 367 6.60 17.26 31.46
N ASN A 368 5.87 17.67 30.41
CA ASN A 368 4.55 18.26 30.54
C ASN A 368 3.49 17.23 30.93
N LYS A 369 3.29 17.04 32.24
CA LYS A 369 2.38 16.03 32.79
C LYS A 369 0.90 16.23 32.43
N SER A 370 0.50 17.42 31.98
CA SER A 370 -0.86 17.70 31.51
C SER A 370 -1.05 17.44 30.01
N SER A 371 0.01 17.05 29.31
CA SER A 371 0.01 16.83 27.86
C SER A 371 -0.42 15.40 27.51
N PHE A 372 -1.33 15.28 26.53
CA PHE A 372 -1.67 14.04 25.88
C PHE A 372 -0.42 13.30 25.38
N ILE A 373 0.50 14.01 24.74
CA ILE A 373 1.73 13.49 24.17
C ILE A 373 2.59 12.85 25.27
N TYR A 374 2.88 13.59 26.33
CA TYR A 374 3.73 13.09 27.40
C TYR A 374 3.14 11.88 28.12
N ARG A 375 1.80 11.84 28.28
CA ARG A 375 1.09 10.78 29.02
C ARG A 375 0.78 9.55 28.17
N LEU A 376 0.39 9.71 26.90
CA LEU A 376 -0.15 8.60 26.10
C LEU A 376 0.76 8.12 24.96
N TYR A 377 1.69 8.93 24.44
CA TYR A 377 2.59 8.44 23.38
C TYR A 377 3.42 7.23 23.81
N PRO A 378 3.92 7.11 25.06
CA PRO A 378 4.58 5.88 25.52
C PRO A 378 3.69 4.65 25.42
N GLU A 379 2.41 4.75 25.80
CA GLU A 379 1.46 3.64 25.72
C GLU A 379 1.06 3.32 24.27
N MET A 380 0.88 4.36 23.47
CA MET A 380 0.63 4.21 22.03
C MET A 380 1.82 3.57 21.29
N TYR A 381 3.06 3.93 21.65
CA TYR A 381 4.28 3.28 21.13
C TYR A 381 4.29 1.78 21.46
N LYS A 382 4.04 1.42 22.73
CA LYS A 382 3.97 0.00 23.16
C LYS A 382 2.87 -0.75 22.41
N ALA A 383 1.72 -0.12 22.21
CA ALA A 383 0.58 -0.69 21.51
C ALA A 383 0.88 -0.93 20.01
N ALA A 384 1.45 0.06 19.32
CA ALA A 384 1.84 -0.05 17.93
C ALA A 384 2.93 -1.13 17.71
N LYS A 385 3.93 -1.15 18.59
CA LYS A 385 4.98 -2.18 18.61
C LYS A 385 4.39 -3.57 18.83
N TYR A 386 3.51 -3.74 19.82
CA TYR A 386 2.81 -5.00 20.06
C TYR A 386 2.04 -5.49 18.83
N ALA A 387 1.30 -4.60 18.17
CA ALA A 387 0.54 -4.95 16.97
C ALA A 387 1.45 -5.44 15.85
N GLN A 388 2.57 -4.77 15.61
CA GLN A 388 3.54 -5.15 14.60
C GLN A 388 4.23 -6.49 14.92
N GLU A 389 4.75 -6.66 16.14
CA GLU A 389 5.45 -7.88 16.58
C GLU A 389 4.55 -9.10 16.61
N ASN A 390 3.26 -8.94 16.91
CA ASN A 390 2.28 -10.01 17.00
C ASN A 390 1.38 -10.13 15.76
N GLN A 391 1.71 -9.43 14.67
CA GLN A 391 1.00 -9.47 13.39
C GLN A 391 -0.51 -9.22 13.52
N LYS A 392 -0.91 -8.20 14.30
CA LYS A 392 -2.31 -7.84 14.52
C LYS A 392 -2.83 -6.92 13.40
N GLY A 393 -4.10 -7.04 13.08
CA GLY A 393 -4.79 -6.19 12.13
C GLY A 393 -4.04 -6.02 10.80
N PHE A 394 -3.58 -4.82 10.48
CA PHE A 394 -2.79 -4.52 9.29
C PHE A 394 -1.54 -5.39 9.15
N TYR A 395 -0.88 -5.69 10.26
CA TYR A 395 0.40 -6.41 10.27
C TYR A 395 0.27 -7.91 9.98
N LYS A 396 -0.96 -8.42 9.76
CA LYS A 396 -1.18 -9.71 9.10
C LYS A 396 -0.76 -9.68 7.63
N TYR A 397 -0.75 -8.48 7.02
CA TYR A 397 -0.55 -8.29 5.57
C TYR A 397 0.70 -7.48 5.24
N PHE A 398 1.17 -6.63 6.15
CA PHE A 398 2.28 -5.72 5.96
C PHE A 398 3.30 -5.89 7.08
N ASP A 399 4.59 -5.88 6.75
CA ASP A 399 5.65 -6.06 7.74
C ASP A 399 6.02 -4.73 8.41
N THR A 400 5.80 -3.61 7.70
CA THR A 400 6.18 -2.27 8.17
C THR A 400 5.10 -1.24 7.90
N PRO A 401 5.06 -0.13 8.65
CA PRO A 401 4.16 0.99 8.36
C PRO A 401 4.44 1.64 7.01
N ASP A 402 5.71 1.67 6.53
CA ASP A 402 6.06 2.18 5.20
C ASP A 402 5.43 1.33 4.08
N GLU A 403 5.45 0.01 4.23
CA GLU A 403 4.79 -0.90 3.29
C GLU A 403 3.27 -0.68 3.32
N LEU A 404 2.70 -0.56 4.51
CA LEU A 404 1.28 -0.34 4.73
C LEU A 404 0.79 0.95 4.06
N THR A 405 1.49 2.08 4.24
CA THR A 405 1.09 3.37 3.66
C THR A 405 1.23 3.43 2.13
N THR A 406 1.89 2.44 1.53
CA THR A 406 1.90 2.29 0.06
C THR A 406 0.53 1.86 -0.49
N PHE A 407 -0.33 1.26 0.34
CA PHE A 407 -1.64 0.71 -0.06
C PHE A 407 -2.82 1.37 0.65
N ILE A 408 -2.57 2.00 1.78
CA ILE A 408 -3.57 2.62 2.65
C ILE A 408 -3.14 4.07 2.92
N TRP A 409 -4.08 4.98 3.17
CA TRP A 409 -3.86 6.43 3.27
C TRP A 409 -3.27 7.07 2.01
N LEU A 410 -3.60 6.56 0.86
CA LEU A 410 -3.11 7.08 -0.43
C LEU A 410 -3.51 8.54 -0.67
N PHE A 411 -4.58 9.03 -0.04
CA PHE A 411 -4.98 10.44 -0.07
C PHE A 411 -4.28 11.33 0.95
N LYS A 412 -3.63 10.72 1.95
CA LYS A 412 -3.05 11.42 3.11
C LYS A 412 -1.60 11.01 3.33
N GLN A 413 -0.78 11.00 2.29
CA GLN A 413 0.63 10.62 2.45
C GLN A 413 1.32 11.49 3.51
N ASN A 414 1.55 10.92 4.68
CA ASN A 414 2.23 11.57 5.77
C ASN A 414 3.04 10.53 6.56
N ASN A 415 4.25 10.91 7.00
CA ASN A 415 5.17 10.06 7.76
C ASN A 415 5.14 10.40 9.25
N SER A 416 4.05 10.97 9.75
CA SER A 416 3.92 11.36 11.17
C SER A 416 3.87 10.17 12.13
N TYR A 417 3.81 8.94 11.62
CA TYR A 417 3.95 7.71 12.40
C TYR A 417 5.41 7.36 12.75
N ASP A 418 6.39 7.91 12.03
CA ASP A 418 7.81 7.56 12.17
C ASP A 418 8.34 7.49 13.61
N PRO A 419 7.99 8.42 14.51
CA PRO A 419 8.49 8.38 15.88
C PRO A 419 8.08 7.15 16.69
N PHE A 420 6.98 6.49 16.28
CA PHE A 420 6.44 5.33 16.99
C PHE A 420 7.03 3.97 16.55
N TYR A 421 7.89 3.95 15.53
CA TYR A 421 8.47 2.70 15.02
C TYR A 421 9.98 2.76 14.91
N ASP A 422 10.65 1.84 15.60
CA ASP A 422 12.13 1.81 15.64
C ASP A 422 12.75 1.35 14.31
N ASN A 423 12.03 0.59 13.52
CA ASN A 423 12.47 0.03 12.24
C ASN A 423 12.20 0.93 11.02
N VAL A 424 11.64 2.12 11.22
CA VAL A 424 11.46 3.14 10.18
C VAL A 424 12.68 4.07 10.17
N GLN A 425 13.22 4.38 8.99
CA GLN A 425 14.32 5.33 8.87
C GLN A 425 13.83 6.75 9.14
N GLY A 426 14.54 7.51 9.97
CA GLY A 426 14.22 8.92 10.22
C GLY A 426 14.58 9.40 11.61
N LYS A 427 13.88 10.39 12.05
CA LYS A 427 14.07 11.29 13.18
C LYS A 427 14.10 10.61 14.56
N SER A 428 14.10 11.41 15.60
CA SER A 428 14.02 10.97 16.99
C SER A 428 12.85 9.99 17.23
N LYS A 429 13.04 9.03 18.12
CA LYS A 429 12.10 7.96 18.42
C LYS A 429 11.55 8.07 19.83
N ILE A 430 10.27 7.75 19.99
CA ILE A 430 9.60 7.75 21.30
C ILE A 430 10.23 6.72 22.24
N SER A 431 10.79 5.64 21.70
CA SER A 431 11.50 4.62 22.49
C SER A 431 12.59 5.20 23.42
N LYS A 432 13.21 6.33 23.07
CA LYS A 432 14.19 7.03 23.92
C LYS A 432 13.59 7.52 25.25
N TYR A 433 12.30 7.75 25.29
CA TYR A 433 11.58 8.32 26.43
C TYR A 433 10.71 7.30 27.17
N VAL A 434 10.59 6.09 26.63
CA VAL A 434 9.88 4.97 27.25
C VAL A 434 10.87 4.23 28.14
N LYS A 435 10.68 4.28 29.46
CA LYS A 435 11.43 3.43 30.37
C LYS A 435 10.94 1.99 30.20
N ASN A 436 11.89 1.07 30.03
CA ASN A 436 11.65 -0.37 30.07
C ASN A 436 11.16 -0.80 31.45
#